data_2cf63a12f9e9ec15f6442127c16da809
#
_entry.id   2cf63a12f9e9ec15f6442127c16da809
#
_cell.length_a   1.000
_cell.length_b   1.000
_cell.length_c   1.000
_cell.angle_alpha   90.00
_cell.angle_beta   90.00
_cell.angle_gamma   90.00
#
_symmetry.space_group_name_H-M   'P 1'
#
loop_
_entity.id
_entity.type
_entity.pdbx_description
1 polymer ?
#
loop_
_entity_poly.entity_id
_entity_poly.type
_entity_poly.pdbx_seq_one_letter_code
_entity_poly.pdbx_strand_id
1 'polypeptide(L)'
;MYEFITYTDNKDRKVILCLKRYKGKVIKGKAICHPEDTYNEEVGKLIAQKRCESHYLEKRIKEKYAYLKSKEIEWKQAMAEYDSASESFAKLCQVYAETQESLARELN
;
A
#
# COMPACT_ATOMS: atom_id res chain seq x y z
N MET A 1 -3.86 19.04 8.14
CA MET A 1 -4.36 19.88 9.23
C MET A 1 -5.33 19.07 10.09
N TYR A 2 -5.23 19.20 11.40
CA TYR A 2 -6.06 18.46 12.36
C TYR A 2 -7.14 19.37 12.93
N GLU A 3 -8.35 18.83 13.05
CA GLU A 3 -9.45 19.49 13.70
C GLU A 3 -9.78 18.75 15.00
N PHE A 4 -10.18 19.48 16.05
CA PHE A 4 -10.49 18.89 17.35
C PHE A 4 -11.93 19.19 17.75
N ILE A 5 -12.60 18.17 18.27
CA ILE A 5 -13.94 18.29 18.83
C ILE A 5 -13.88 17.72 20.26
N THR A 6 -14.37 18.48 21.23
CA THR A 6 -14.42 18.05 22.62
C THR A 6 -15.89 17.95 23.05
N TYR A 7 -16.25 16.82 23.64
CA TYR A 7 -17.62 16.60 24.15
C TYR A 7 -17.60 15.69 25.37
N THR A 8 -18.73 15.59 26.04
CA THR A 8 -18.94 14.68 27.16
C THR A 8 -19.87 13.57 26.68
N ASP A 9 -19.48 12.33 26.88
CA ASP A 9 -20.28 11.19 26.46
C ASP A 9 -21.37 10.80 27.48
N ASN A 10 -22.12 9.73 27.20
CA ASN A 10 -23.23 9.26 28.04
C ASN A 10 -22.77 8.79 29.42
N LYS A 11 -21.51 8.54 29.61
CA LYS A 11 -20.92 8.05 30.87
C LYS A 11 -20.16 9.16 31.61
N ASP A 12 -20.46 10.42 31.29
CA ASP A 12 -19.80 11.61 31.85
C ASP A 12 -18.29 11.66 31.64
N ARG A 13 -17.81 11.00 30.61
CA ARG A 13 -16.39 11.05 30.25
C ARG A 13 -16.13 12.18 29.26
N LYS A 14 -15.03 12.90 29.47
CA LYS A 14 -14.57 13.90 28.53
C LYS A 14 -13.91 13.17 27.35
N VAL A 15 -14.36 13.49 26.15
CA VAL A 15 -13.85 12.88 24.91
C VAL A 15 -13.29 13.99 24.02
N ILE A 16 -12.07 13.77 23.55
CA ILE A 16 -11.43 14.63 22.55
C ILE A 16 -11.30 13.82 21.29
N LEU A 17 -11.88 14.34 20.20
CA LEU A 17 -11.84 13.71 18.91
C LEU A 17 -10.96 14.54 17.99
N CYS A 18 -9.96 13.95 17.39
CA CYS A 18 -9.12 14.56 16.37
C CYS A 18 -9.52 14.05 15.00
N LEU A 19 -9.71 14.97 14.07
CA LEU A 19 -10.16 14.65 12.72
C LEU A 19 -9.12 15.10 11.70
N LYS A 20 -8.92 14.29 10.68
CA LYS A 20 -8.08 14.63 9.53
C LYS A 20 -8.76 14.16 8.26
N ARG A 21 -8.83 15.00 7.25
CA ARG A 21 -9.39 14.64 5.95
C ARG A 21 -8.30 14.04 5.06
N TYR A 22 -8.64 12.94 4.40
CA TYR A 22 -7.74 12.27 3.48
C TYR A 22 -8.54 11.59 2.37
N LYS A 23 -8.34 12.03 1.13
CA LYS A 23 -9.01 11.50 -0.07
C LYS A 23 -10.53 11.42 0.07
N GLY A 24 -11.15 12.49 0.56
CA GLY A 24 -12.60 12.57 0.75
C GLY A 24 -13.16 11.81 1.94
N LYS A 25 -12.31 11.17 2.74
CA LYS A 25 -12.71 10.45 3.95
C LYS A 25 -12.16 11.16 5.17
N VAL A 26 -12.79 10.93 6.31
CA VAL A 26 -12.36 11.50 7.59
C VAL A 26 -11.68 10.42 8.41
N ILE A 27 -10.45 10.69 8.84
CA ILE A 27 -9.69 9.82 9.72
C ILE A 27 -9.82 10.38 11.13
N LYS A 28 -10.07 9.53 12.10
CA LYS A 28 -10.37 9.92 13.48
C LYS A 28 -9.36 9.34 14.46
N GLY A 29 -9.04 10.12 15.48
CA GLY A 29 -8.34 9.66 16.67
C GLY A 29 -9.08 10.15 17.89
N LYS A 30 -9.19 9.33 18.92
CA LYS A 30 -10.03 9.61 20.07
C LYS A 30 -9.25 9.43 21.36
N ALA A 31 -9.39 10.38 22.28
CA ALA A 31 -8.90 10.28 23.64
C ALA A 31 -10.07 10.41 24.59
N ILE A 32 -10.15 9.50 25.56
CA ILE A 32 -11.22 9.47 26.56
C ILE A 32 -10.59 9.66 27.93
N CYS A 33 -11.06 10.65 28.68
CA CYS A 33 -10.67 10.89 30.05
C CYS A 33 -11.79 10.38 30.96
N HIS A 34 -11.48 9.45 31.86
CA HIS A 34 -12.45 8.95 32.83
C HIS A 34 -12.78 10.01 33.86
N PRO A 35 -14.00 9.99 34.45
CA PRO A 35 -14.39 10.99 35.45
C PRO A 35 -13.50 11.02 36.69
N GLU A 36 -12.86 9.90 36.98
CA GLU A 36 -11.97 9.75 38.14
C GLU A 36 -10.59 10.37 37.91
N ASP A 37 -10.21 10.59 36.64
CA ASP A 37 -8.91 11.12 36.28
C ASP A 37 -8.92 12.65 36.24
N THR A 38 -7.77 13.26 36.49
CA THR A 38 -7.61 14.68 36.28
C THR A 38 -7.61 14.97 34.80
N TYR A 39 -8.59 15.74 34.34
CA TYR A 39 -8.71 16.11 32.93
C TYR A 39 -7.63 17.12 32.54
N ASN A 40 -6.87 16.79 31.52
CA ASN A 40 -5.89 17.67 30.91
C ASN A 40 -6.14 17.74 29.40
N GLU A 41 -6.67 18.88 28.96
CA GLU A 41 -7.06 19.07 27.55
C GLU A 41 -5.86 18.98 26.60
N GLU A 42 -4.72 19.53 26.98
CA GLU A 42 -3.52 19.51 26.13
C GLU A 42 -3.03 18.09 25.91
N VAL A 43 -2.94 17.30 27.00
CA VAL A 43 -2.54 15.90 26.92
C VAL A 43 -3.56 15.09 26.12
N GLY A 44 -4.87 15.33 26.36
CA GLY A 44 -5.93 14.66 25.60
C GLY A 44 -5.86 14.95 24.11
N LYS A 45 -5.63 16.20 23.73
CA LYS A 45 -5.46 16.57 22.32
C LYS A 45 -4.25 15.89 21.70
N LEU A 46 -3.14 15.83 22.41
CA LEU A 46 -1.94 15.16 21.92
C LEU A 46 -2.19 13.66 21.68
N ILE A 47 -2.85 12.99 22.61
CA ILE A 47 -3.18 11.57 22.48
C ILE A 47 -4.12 11.35 21.30
N ALA A 48 -5.18 12.15 21.17
CA ALA A 48 -6.14 12.07 20.07
C ALA A 48 -5.44 12.29 18.73
N GLN A 49 -4.56 13.27 18.65
CA GLN A 49 -3.79 13.57 17.44
C GLN A 49 -2.87 12.42 17.06
N LYS A 50 -2.16 11.84 18.02
CA LYS A 50 -1.26 10.71 17.77
C LYS A 50 -2.04 9.48 17.29
N ARG A 51 -3.20 9.23 17.85
CA ARG A 51 -4.07 8.13 17.41
C ARG A 51 -4.61 8.37 16.00
N CYS A 52 -5.00 9.61 15.68
CA CYS A 52 -5.43 10.00 14.34
C CYS A 52 -4.29 9.83 13.33
N GLU A 53 -3.09 10.29 13.68
CA GLU A 53 -1.90 10.14 12.85
C GLU A 53 -1.56 8.68 12.61
N SER A 54 -1.66 7.83 13.64
CA SER A 54 -1.44 6.39 13.53
C SER A 54 -2.42 5.76 12.52
N HIS A 55 -3.71 6.07 12.62
CA HIS A 55 -4.72 5.57 11.69
C HIS A 55 -4.46 6.06 10.26
N TYR A 56 -4.05 7.31 10.10
CA TYR A 56 -3.68 7.88 8.80
C TYR A 56 -2.48 7.13 8.19
N LEU A 57 -1.44 6.88 8.98
CA LEU A 57 -0.25 6.17 8.51
C LEU A 57 -0.55 4.71 8.15
N GLU A 58 -1.37 4.04 8.95
CA GLU A 58 -1.83 2.68 8.63
C GLU A 58 -2.52 2.63 7.27
N LYS A 59 -3.39 3.59 6.99
CA LYS A 59 -4.10 3.67 5.73
C LYS A 59 -3.15 3.90 4.56
N ARG A 60 -2.18 4.79 4.72
CA ARG A 60 -1.17 5.05 3.70
C ARG A 60 -0.28 3.82 3.45
N ILE A 61 0.10 3.12 4.51
CA ILE A 61 0.89 1.89 4.39
C ILE A 61 0.13 0.83 3.58
N LYS A 62 -1.15 0.64 3.88
CA LYS A 62 -2.00 -0.31 3.14
C LYS A 62 -2.11 0.05 1.66
N GLU A 63 -2.29 1.34 1.35
CA GLU A 63 -2.34 1.82 -0.04
C GLU A 63 -1.03 1.57 -0.79
N LYS A 64 0.10 1.89 -0.15
CA LYS A 64 1.42 1.66 -0.75
C LYS A 64 1.72 0.18 -0.93
N TYR A 65 1.32 -0.65 0.01
CA TYR A 65 1.47 -2.09 -0.10
C TYR A 65 0.67 -2.66 -1.27
N ALA A 66 -0.59 -2.24 -1.42
CA ALA A 66 -1.43 -2.67 -2.54
C ALA A 66 -0.83 -2.25 -3.89
N TYR A 67 -0.31 -1.02 -3.97
CA TYR A 67 0.38 -0.54 -5.16
C TYR A 67 1.62 -1.39 -5.47
N LEU A 68 2.44 -1.65 -4.46
CA LEU A 68 3.64 -2.48 -4.60
C LEU A 68 3.30 -3.89 -5.10
N LYS A 69 2.24 -4.49 -4.55
CA LYS A 69 1.77 -5.82 -4.98
C LYS A 69 1.32 -5.83 -6.44
N SER A 70 0.60 -4.79 -6.87
CA SER A 70 0.17 -4.71 -8.28
C SER A 70 1.37 -4.59 -9.22
N LYS A 71 2.41 -3.85 -8.84
CA LYS A 71 3.64 -3.71 -9.62
C LYS A 71 4.43 -5.02 -9.65
N GLU A 72 4.48 -5.74 -8.56
CA GLU A 72 5.12 -7.06 -8.50
C GLU A 72 4.46 -8.05 -9.46
N ILE A 73 3.13 -8.07 -9.52
CA ILE A 73 2.38 -8.93 -10.45
C ILE A 73 2.70 -8.56 -11.90
N GLU A 74 2.67 -7.27 -12.25
CA GLU A 74 3.03 -6.78 -13.59
C GLU A 74 4.44 -7.20 -13.98
N TRP A 75 5.39 -7.06 -13.06
CA TRP A 75 6.77 -7.43 -13.29
C TRP A 75 6.94 -8.93 -13.57
N LYS A 76 6.29 -9.77 -12.77
CA LYS A 76 6.32 -11.22 -12.94
C LYS A 76 5.72 -11.65 -14.27
N GLN A 77 4.62 -11.02 -14.70
CA GLN A 77 4.01 -11.29 -16.00
C GLN A 77 4.94 -10.89 -17.14
N ALA A 78 5.57 -9.73 -17.06
CA ALA A 78 6.52 -9.28 -18.07
C ALA A 78 7.73 -10.23 -18.16
N MET A 79 8.24 -10.70 -17.03
CA MET A 79 9.34 -11.67 -17.01
C MET A 79 8.96 -13.01 -17.66
N ALA A 80 7.75 -13.51 -17.38
CA ALA A 80 7.25 -14.74 -17.98
C ALA A 80 7.11 -14.61 -19.50
N GLU A 81 6.61 -13.47 -19.98
CA GLU A 81 6.50 -13.18 -21.42
C GLU A 81 7.88 -13.13 -22.08
N TYR A 82 8.83 -12.47 -21.42
CA TYR A 82 10.21 -12.38 -21.92
C TYR A 82 10.83 -13.77 -22.02
N ASP A 83 10.71 -14.62 -21.00
CA ASP A 83 11.26 -15.97 -20.99
C ASP A 83 10.68 -16.82 -22.13
N SER A 84 9.37 -16.75 -22.33
CA SER A 84 8.69 -17.46 -23.42
C SER A 84 9.18 -17.01 -24.80
N ALA A 85 9.30 -15.69 -25.01
CA ALA A 85 9.80 -15.13 -26.26
C ALA A 85 11.25 -15.52 -26.50
N SER A 86 12.07 -15.53 -25.45
CA SER A 86 13.47 -15.91 -25.51
C SER A 86 13.64 -17.39 -25.92
N GLU A 87 12.83 -18.29 -25.35
CA GLU A 87 12.82 -19.71 -25.72
C GLU A 87 12.43 -19.91 -27.19
N SER A 88 11.39 -19.21 -27.66
CA SER A 88 10.93 -19.28 -29.04
C SER A 88 12.02 -18.83 -30.01
N PHE A 89 12.70 -17.73 -29.66
CA PHE A 89 13.81 -17.22 -30.45
C PHE A 89 14.95 -18.22 -30.54
N ALA A 90 15.34 -18.82 -29.41
CA ALA A 90 16.41 -19.81 -29.38
C ALA A 90 16.10 -21.03 -30.24
N LYS A 91 14.85 -21.51 -30.20
CA LYS A 91 14.40 -22.63 -31.04
C LYS A 91 14.48 -22.31 -32.53
N LEU A 92 14.05 -21.13 -32.92
CA LEU A 92 14.13 -20.69 -34.33
C LEU A 92 15.57 -20.59 -34.81
N CYS A 93 16.48 -20.10 -33.98
CA CYS A 93 17.91 -20.04 -34.32
C CYS A 93 18.47 -21.46 -34.51
N GLN A 94 18.09 -22.39 -33.68
CA GLN A 94 18.54 -23.79 -33.79
C GLN A 94 18.04 -24.43 -35.08
N VAL A 95 16.76 -24.28 -35.40
CA VAL A 95 16.18 -24.82 -36.64
C VAL A 95 16.84 -24.22 -37.86
N TYR A 96 17.09 -22.92 -37.84
CA TYR A 96 17.77 -22.23 -38.93
C TYR A 96 19.18 -22.78 -39.16
N ALA A 97 19.95 -22.95 -38.08
CA ALA A 97 21.30 -23.52 -38.16
C ALA A 97 21.29 -24.94 -38.73
N GLU A 98 20.38 -25.78 -38.28
CA GLU A 98 20.22 -27.15 -38.78
C GLU A 98 19.85 -27.19 -40.26
N THR A 99 18.97 -26.26 -40.69
CA THR A 99 18.56 -26.15 -42.10
C THR A 99 19.73 -25.72 -42.96
N GLN A 100 20.54 -24.77 -42.52
CA GLN A 100 21.74 -24.36 -43.26
C GLN A 100 22.77 -25.48 -43.41
N GLU A 101 22.96 -26.23 -42.36
CA GLU A 101 23.86 -27.37 -42.34
C GLU A 101 23.41 -28.47 -43.30
N SER A 102 22.12 -28.78 -43.30
CA SER A 102 21.51 -29.75 -44.21
C SER A 102 21.66 -29.28 -45.70
N LEU A 103 21.40 -27.98 -45.96
CA LEU A 103 21.54 -27.42 -47.29
C LEU A 103 22.98 -27.52 -47.80
N ALA A 104 23.91 -27.20 -46.92
CA ALA A 104 25.34 -27.30 -47.29
C ALA A 104 25.74 -28.74 -47.66
N ARG A 105 25.23 -29.75 -46.95
CA ARG A 105 25.49 -31.14 -47.26
C ARG A 105 24.92 -31.58 -48.61
N GLU A 106 23.73 -31.09 -48.96
CA GLU A 106 23.12 -31.44 -50.25
C GLU A 106 23.81 -30.76 -51.44
N LEU A 107 24.40 -29.60 -51.25
CA LEU A 107 25.09 -28.86 -52.28
C LEU A 107 26.50 -29.38 -52.52
N ASN A 108 27.06 -30.09 -51.60
CA ASN A 108 28.37 -30.74 -51.73
C ASN A 108 28.19 -32.18 -52.13
#